data_a17196721f2aca2d0fe9739506e3b735
#
_entry.id   a17196721f2aca2d0fe9739506e3b735
#
_cell.length_a   1.000
_cell.length_b   1.000
_cell.length_c   1.000
_cell.angle_alpha   90.00
_cell.angle_beta   90.00
_cell.angle_gamma   90.00
#
_symmetry.space_group_name_H-M   'P 1'
#
loop_
_entity.id
_entity.type
_entity.pdbx_description
1 polymer ?
#
loop_
_entity_poly.entity_id
_entity_poly.type
_entity_poly.pdbx_seq_one_letter_code
_entity_poly.pdbx_strand_id
1 'polypeptide(L)'
;MSTIDTTCVNAIRVLSADAIQKANSGHPGLPLGAAPIAYELWANHMNHNAKDPKWANRDRFILSAGHGSMLLYSLLHLYGYGLTLDDIKQFRQDGSLTPGHPEYAHTTGVEATTGPRRRLAWLSAWPWQKLT
;
A
#
# COMPACT_ATOMS: atom_id res chain seq x y z
N MET A 1 15.62 9.60 13.81
CA MET A 1 15.06 8.24 13.71
C MET A 1 15.72 7.38 14.77
N SER A 2 14.94 6.68 15.57
CA SER A 2 15.45 5.69 16.52
C SER A 2 15.95 4.44 15.78
N THR A 3 16.64 3.55 16.49
CA THR A 3 17.06 2.25 15.93
C THR A 3 15.87 1.43 15.47
N ILE A 4 14.74 1.51 16.20
CA ILE A 4 13.50 0.82 15.86
C ILE A 4 12.91 1.36 14.55
N ASP A 5 12.84 2.69 14.39
CA ASP A 5 12.32 3.30 13.14
C ASP A 5 13.13 2.84 11.93
N THR A 6 14.46 2.82 12.08
CA THR A 6 15.35 2.35 11.01
C THR A 6 15.08 0.89 10.65
N THR A 7 14.84 0.05 11.65
CA THR A 7 14.48 -1.37 11.43
C THR A 7 13.16 -1.51 10.70
N CYS A 8 12.13 -0.75 11.10
CA CYS A 8 10.81 -0.77 10.46
C CYS A 8 10.89 -0.30 8.99
N VAL A 9 11.60 0.80 8.73
CA VAL A 9 11.83 1.30 7.36
C VAL A 9 12.55 0.25 6.51
N ASN A 10 13.57 -0.40 7.06
CA ASN A 10 14.30 -1.44 6.34
C ASN A 10 13.44 -2.70 6.10
N ALA A 11 12.55 -3.06 7.03
CA ALA A 11 11.59 -4.15 6.81
C ALA A 11 10.69 -3.87 5.60
N ILE A 12 10.15 -2.66 5.47
CA ILE A 12 9.37 -2.25 4.29
C ILE A 12 10.18 -2.38 3.00
N ARG A 13 11.43 -1.91 3.03
CA ARG A 13 12.35 -1.98 1.88
C ARG A 13 12.64 -3.41 1.46
N VAL A 14 13.03 -4.25 2.41
CA VAL A 14 13.42 -5.65 2.14
C VAL A 14 12.23 -6.45 1.65
N LEU A 15 11.07 -6.39 2.32
CA LEU A 15 9.86 -7.06 1.85
C LEU A 15 9.50 -6.67 0.40
N SER A 16 9.59 -5.39 0.09
CA SER A 16 9.31 -4.90 -1.26
C SER A 16 10.33 -5.40 -2.29
N ALA A 17 11.61 -5.34 -1.96
CA ALA A 17 12.68 -5.77 -2.86
C ALA A 17 12.62 -7.28 -3.13
N ASP A 18 12.43 -8.10 -2.10
CA ASP A 18 12.37 -9.55 -2.20
C ASP A 18 11.16 -10.02 -3.02
N ALA A 19 9.98 -9.41 -2.80
CA ALA A 19 8.78 -9.74 -3.56
C ALA A 19 8.93 -9.38 -5.05
N ILE A 20 9.49 -8.20 -5.35
CA ILE A 20 9.75 -7.73 -6.71
C ILE A 20 10.79 -8.63 -7.39
N GLN A 21 11.86 -8.98 -6.67
CA GLN A 21 12.90 -9.88 -7.18
C GLN A 21 12.34 -11.27 -7.47
N LYS A 22 11.55 -11.82 -6.55
CA LYS A 22 10.90 -13.12 -6.75
C LYS A 22 9.95 -13.14 -7.95
N ALA A 23 9.17 -12.08 -8.13
CA ALA A 23 8.26 -11.93 -9.27
C ALA A 23 9.00 -11.67 -10.59
N ASN A 24 10.28 -11.35 -10.55
CA ASN A 24 11.08 -10.86 -11.66
C ASN A 24 10.36 -9.74 -12.45
N SER A 25 9.55 -8.95 -11.74
CA SER A 25 8.70 -7.90 -12.31
C SER A 25 8.27 -6.92 -11.23
N GLY A 26 8.38 -5.63 -11.48
CA GLY A 26 7.94 -4.59 -10.56
C GLY A 26 8.85 -3.37 -10.59
N HIS A 27 8.56 -2.42 -9.70
CA HIS A 27 9.24 -1.13 -9.62
C HIS A 27 9.80 -0.92 -8.21
N PRO A 28 11.08 -1.21 -7.95
CA PRO A 28 11.66 -1.12 -6.61
C PRO A 28 11.95 0.33 -6.16
N GLY A 29 12.16 1.25 -7.08
CA GLY A 29 12.60 2.61 -6.77
C GLY A 29 11.68 3.34 -5.79
N LEU A 30 10.36 3.31 -6.01
CA LEU A 30 9.41 3.96 -5.12
C LEU A 30 9.37 3.31 -3.73
N PRO A 31 9.19 2.00 -3.58
CA PRO A 31 9.21 1.37 -2.26
C PRO A 31 10.49 1.66 -1.47
N LEU A 32 11.64 1.59 -2.11
CA LEU A 32 12.92 1.84 -1.45
C LEU A 32 13.09 3.30 -1.02
N GLY A 33 12.72 4.24 -1.90
CA GLY A 33 12.87 5.68 -1.64
C GLY A 33 11.82 6.25 -0.70
N ALA A 34 10.57 5.80 -0.81
CA ALA A 34 9.45 6.34 -0.04
C ALA A 34 9.19 5.62 1.29
N ALA A 35 9.89 4.52 1.59
CA ALA A 35 9.69 3.77 2.83
C ALA A 35 9.77 4.63 4.11
N PRO A 36 10.73 5.58 4.27
CA PRO A 36 10.79 6.42 5.45
C PRO A 36 9.55 7.32 5.61
N ILE A 37 9.09 7.93 4.51
CA ILE A 37 7.92 8.81 4.52
C ILE A 37 6.66 8.00 4.82
N ALA A 38 6.52 6.84 4.20
CA ALA A 38 5.37 5.96 4.41
C ALA A 38 5.33 5.42 5.84
N TYR A 39 6.48 5.01 6.41
CA TYR A 39 6.57 4.60 7.80
C TYR A 39 6.15 5.72 8.75
N GLU A 40 6.73 6.92 8.59
CA GLU A 40 6.42 8.07 9.44
C GLU A 40 4.92 8.40 9.40
N LEU A 41 4.33 8.41 8.21
CA LEU A 41 2.91 8.69 8.03
C LEU A 41 2.04 7.65 8.74
N TRP A 42 2.29 6.35 8.52
CA TRP A 42 1.48 5.27 9.06
C TRP A 42 1.68 5.05 10.55
N ALA A 43 2.90 5.24 11.07
CA ALA A 43 3.22 5.02 12.49
C ALA A 43 2.77 6.17 13.39
N ASN A 44 2.87 7.43 12.91
CA ASN A 44 2.80 8.60 13.76
C ASN A 44 1.67 9.57 13.42
N HIS A 45 1.08 9.50 12.22
CA HIS A 45 0.13 10.52 11.76
C HIS A 45 -1.24 9.97 11.34
N MET A 46 -1.32 8.74 10.87
CA MET A 46 -2.58 8.16 10.41
C MET A 46 -3.39 7.51 11.52
N ASN A 47 -4.68 7.79 11.57
CA ASN A 47 -5.65 7.03 12.35
C ASN A 47 -6.16 5.87 11.51
N HIS A 48 -5.75 4.66 11.83
CA HIS A 48 -6.18 3.46 11.11
C HIS A 48 -6.36 2.28 12.07
N ASN A 49 -7.18 1.30 11.67
CA ASN A 49 -7.42 0.10 12.45
C ASN A 49 -7.49 -1.12 11.54
N ALA A 50 -6.47 -1.96 11.60
CA ALA A 50 -6.39 -3.17 10.79
C ALA A 50 -7.48 -4.21 11.14
N LYS A 51 -8.00 -4.18 12.38
CA LYS A 51 -9.11 -5.06 12.81
C LYS A 51 -10.48 -4.59 12.32
N ASP A 52 -10.61 -3.30 11.99
CA ASP A 52 -11.78 -2.71 11.34
C ASP A 52 -11.34 -1.82 10.17
N PRO A 53 -10.92 -2.43 9.05
CA PRO A 53 -10.39 -1.69 7.91
C PRO A 53 -11.42 -0.79 7.22
N LYS A 54 -12.71 -0.91 7.57
CA LYS A 54 -13.79 -0.07 7.05
C LYS A 54 -14.30 0.95 8.05
N TRP A 55 -13.63 1.11 9.19
CA TRP A 55 -13.99 2.12 10.18
C TRP A 55 -14.21 3.49 9.54
N ALA A 56 -15.36 4.09 9.81
CA ALA A 56 -15.82 5.29 9.09
C ALA A 56 -14.88 6.49 9.28
N ASN A 57 -14.31 6.64 10.49
CA ASN A 57 -13.43 7.76 10.85
C ASN A 57 -11.94 7.46 10.64
N ARG A 58 -11.59 6.45 9.85
CA ARG A 58 -10.19 6.19 9.51
C ARG A 58 -9.65 7.18 8.50
N ASP A 59 -8.36 7.43 8.54
CA ASP A 59 -7.64 8.08 7.46
C ASP A 59 -7.48 7.13 6.27
N ARG A 60 -7.51 7.67 5.06
CA ARG A 60 -7.46 6.89 3.82
C ARG A 60 -6.17 7.15 3.09
N PHE A 61 -5.32 6.14 3.07
CA PHE A 61 -4.07 6.20 2.31
C PHE A 61 -4.31 5.79 0.86
N ILE A 62 -3.99 6.67 -0.06
CA ILE A 62 -4.08 6.40 -1.50
C ILE A 62 -2.69 6.52 -2.13
N LEU A 63 -2.15 5.40 -2.59
CA LEU A 63 -0.87 5.37 -3.30
C LEU A 63 -1.05 5.87 -4.73
N SER A 64 -0.82 7.16 -4.93
CA SER A 64 -0.95 7.81 -6.24
C SER A 64 -0.09 7.16 -7.34
N ALA A 65 1.12 6.75 -6.98
CA ALA A 65 2.03 6.02 -7.87
C ALA A 65 1.77 4.51 -7.80
N GLY A 66 0.64 4.08 -8.35
CA GLY A 66 0.17 2.68 -8.26
C GLY A 66 1.17 1.63 -8.75
N HIS A 67 2.10 1.99 -9.63
CA HIS A 67 3.19 1.09 -10.05
C HIS A 67 4.13 0.67 -8.92
N GLY A 68 4.23 1.46 -7.85
CA GLY A 68 4.99 1.13 -6.63
C GLY A 68 4.18 0.36 -5.60
N SER A 69 3.22 -0.46 -6.02
CA SER A 69 2.22 -1.17 -5.22
C SER A 69 2.82 -1.95 -4.06
N MET A 70 4.03 -2.50 -4.20
CA MET A 70 4.70 -3.23 -3.12
C MET A 70 4.94 -2.40 -1.87
N LEU A 71 5.10 -1.07 -1.98
CA LEU A 71 5.15 -0.20 -0.80
C LEU A 71 3.87 -0.36 0.03
N LEU A 72 2.70 -0.27 -0.61
CA LEU A 72 1.42 -0.39 0.07
C LEU A 72 1.20 -1.80 0.62
N TYR A 73 1.50 -2.85 -0.15
CA TYR A 73 1.34 -4.23 0.32
C TYR A 73 2.25 -4.57 1.49
N SER A 74 3.49 -4.07 1.50
CA SER A 74 4.40 -4.22 2.64
C SER A 74 3.86 -3.53 3.89
N LEU A 75 3.29 -2.33 3.77
CA LEU A 75 2.62 -1.64 4.87
C LEU A 75 1.40 -2.44 5.37
N LEU A 76 0.50 -2.85 4.48
CA LEU A 76 -0.69 -3.62 4.83
C LEU A 76 -0.34 -4.93 5.54
N HIS A 77 0.73 -5.62 5.09
CA HIS A 77 1.23 -6.81 5.76
C HIS A 77 1.75 -6.50 7.17
N LEU A 78 2.65 -5.53 7.30
CA LEU A 78 3.29 -5.19 8.57
C LEU A 78 2.32 -4.62 9.61
N TYR A 79 1.30 -3.89 9.18
CA TYR A 79 0.27 -3.34 10.04
C TYR A 79 -0.92 -4.29 10.30
N GLY A 80 -0.89 -5.51 9.77
CA GLY A 80 -1.83 -6.58 10.12
C GLY A 80 -3.19 -6.51 9.41
N TYR A 81 -3.26 -5.97 8.20
CA TYR A 81 -4.49 -5.93 7.38
C TYR A 81 -4.86 -7.27 6.73
N GLY A 82 -4.31 -8.36 7.20
CA GLY A 82 -4.66 -9.70 6.74
C GLY A 82 -3.86 -10.21 5.55
N LEU A 83 -2.99 -9.40 4.94
CA LEU A 83 -2.02 -9.91 3.97
C LEU A 83 -0.95 -10.76 4.66
N THR A 84 -0.81 -12.00 4.24
CA THR A 84 0.20 -12.91 4.74
C THR A 84 1.53 -12.74 4.00
N LEU A 85 2.60 -13.32 4.54
CA LEU A 85 3.87 -13.35 3.83
C LEU A 85 3.77 -14.17 2.52
N ASP A 86 2.91 -15.19 2.49
CA ASP A 86 2.71 -15.97 1.28
C ASP A 86 1.96 -15.19 0.20
N ASP A 87 1.04 -14.30 0.57
CA ASP A 87 0.42 -13.34 -0.37
C ASP A 87 1.47 -12.38 -0.95
N ILE A 88 2.39 -11.88 -0.11
CA ILE A 88 3.52 -11.05 -0.56
C ILE A 88 4.40 -11.80 -1.57
N LYS A 89 4.67 -13.08 -1.33
CA LYS A 89 5.44 -13.94 -2.25
C LYS A 89 4.74 -14.20 -3.58
N GLN A 90 3.42 -14.00 -3.66
CA GLN A 90 2.61 -14.14 -4.87
C GLN A 90 2.43 -12.81 -5.63
N PHE A 91 3.26 -11.81 -5.34
CA PHE A 91 3.21 -10.52 -6.03
C PHE A 91 3.18 -10.68 -7.55
N ARG A 92 2.18 -10.04 -8.19
CA ARG A 92 1.94 -10.07 -9.65
C ARG A 92 1.61 -11.45 -10.24
N GLN A 93 1.36 -12.47 -9.41
CA GLN A 93 0.86 -13.74 -9.93
C GLN A 93 -0.64 -13.64 -10.20
N ASP A 94 -1.11 -14.45 -11.14
CA ASP A 94 -2.54 -14.52 -11.48
C ASP A 94 -3.37 -14.93 -10.26
N GLY A 95 -4.49 -14.23 -10.03
CA GLY A 95 -5.36 -14.46 -8.88
C GLY A 95 -4.81 -14.06 -7.51
N SER A 96 -3.60 -13.47 -7.42
CA SER A 96 -3.01 -13.06 -6.16
C SER A 96 -3.70 -11.85 -5.55
N LEU A 97 -3.65 -11.74 -4.20
CA LEU A 97 -4.11 -10.55 -3.47
C LEU A 97 -3.16 -9.34 -3.62
N THR A 98 -2.04 -9.50 -4.32
CA THR A 98 -1.01 -8.46 -4.52
C THR A 98 -0.76 -8.19 -6.00
N PRO A 99 -1.76 -7.70 -6.75
CA PRO A 99 -1.60 -7.37 -8.16
C PRO A 99 -0.59 -6.25 -8.39
N GLY A 100 -0.16 -6.08 -9.63
CA GLY A 100 0.85 -5.09 -10.01
C GLY A 100 0.48 -3.62 -9.73
N HIS A 101 -0.81 -3.34 -9.60
CA HIS A 101 -1.36 -2.04 -9.18
C HIS A 101 -2.42 -2.28 -8.11
N PRO A 102 -2.55 -1.42 -7.09
CA PRO A 102 -3.59 -1.58 -6.08
C PRO A 102 -4.99 -1.50 -6.68
N GLU A 103 -5.85 -2.45 -6.30
CA GLU A 103 -7.24 -2.50 -6.75
C GLU A 103 -8.19 -2.42 -5.56
N TYR A 104 -9.11 -1.46 -5.61
CA TYR A 104 -10.15 -1.29 -4.58
C TYR A 104 -11.02 -2.55 -4.47
N ALA A 105 -11.33 -2.93 -3.25
CA ALA A 105 -12.10 -4.11 -2.89
C ALA A 105 -11.45 -5.47 -3.22
N HIS A 106 -10.28 -5.50 -3.87
CA HIS A 106 -9.53 -6.73 -4.11
C HIS A 106 -8.61 -7.08 -2.93
N THR A 107 -7.87 -6.10 -2.43
CA THR A 107 -7.00 -6.26 -1.28
C THR A 107 -7.54 -5.45 -0.09
N THR A 108 -7.66 -6.07 1.07
CA THR A 108 -8.10 -5.39 2.30
C THR A 108 -7.17 -4.23 2.64
N GLY A 109 -7.75 -3.05 2.92
CA GLY A 109 -6.99 -1.84 3.22
C GLY A 109 -6.60 -1.00 2.00
N VAL A 110 -6.87 -1.46 0.79
CA VAL A 110 -6.72 -0.64 -0.42
C VAL A 110 -7.94 0.26 -0.59
N GLU A 111 -7.73 1.57 -0.53
CA GLU A 111 -8.80 2.59 -0.55
C GLU A 111 -9.19 3.04 -1.95
N ALA A 112 -8.34 2.85 -2.94
CA ALA A 112 -8.62 3.22 -4.33
C ALA A 112 -7.80 2.38 -5.30
N THR A 113 -8.39 2.09 -6.46
CA THR A 113 -7.64 1.52 -7.60
C THR A 113 -6.76 2.61 -8.21
N THR A 114 -5.46 2.36 -8.29
CA THR A 114 -4.50 3.31 -8.85
C THR A 114 -3.70 2.70 -9.99
N GLY A 115 -3.52 3.47 -11.06
CA GLY A 115 -2.78 3.03 -12.25
C GLY A 115 -2.72 4.15 -13.29
N PRO A 116 -1.86 4.05 -14.33
CA PRO A 116 -1.55 5.16 -15.22
C PRO A 116 -2.78 5.78 -15.93
N ARG A 117 -3.79 4.98 -16.25
CA ARG A 117 -4.96 5.43 -17.02
C ARG A 117 -6.20 5.77 -16.16
N ARG A 118 -6.25 5.42 -14.87
CA ARG A 118 -7.45 5.61 -14.04
C ARG A 118 -7.43 6.88 -13.20
N ARG A 119 -6.30 7.58 -13.10
CA ARG A 119 -6.16 8.81 -12.30
C ARG A 119 -7.12 9.94 -12.73
N LEU A 120 -7.34 10.11 -14.03
CA LEU A 120 -8.21 11.18 -14.55
C LEU A 120 -9.71 10.86 -14.39
N ALA A 121 -10.10 9.59 -14.52
CA ALA A 121 -11.49 9.18 -14.39
C ALA A 121 -12.00 9.29 -12.92
N TRP A 122 -11.14 9.09 -11.93
CA TRP A 122 -11.51 9.18 -10.51
C TRP A 122 -11.63 10.61 -9.99
N LEU A 123 -10.79 11.53 -10.45
CA LEU A 123 -10.88 12.94 -10.07
C LEU A 123 -12.17 13.60 -10.58
N SER A 124 -12.71 13.13 -11.70
CA SER A 124 -13.98 13.60 -12.25
C SER A 124 -15.22 12.95 -11.62
N ALA A 125 -15.06 11.79 -10.97
CA ALA A 125 -16.16 11.02 -10.38
C ALA A 125 -16.30 11.21 -8.85
N TRP A 126 -15.42 11.97 -8.21
CA TRP A 126 -15.56 12.29 -6.78
C TRP A 126 -16.68 13.33 -6.62
N PRO A 127 -17.80 12.96 -6.00
CA PRO A 127 -18.84 13.95 -5.76
C PRO A 127 -18.35 14.96 -4.72
N TRP A 128 -18.18 16.20 -5.13
CA TRP A 128 -17.93 17.36 -4.28
C TRP A 128 -19.11 17.67 -3.33
N GLN A 129 -20.06 16.75 -3.19
CA GLN A 129 -21.36 16.96 -2.58
C GLN A 129 -21.47 16.42 -1.14
N LYS A 130 -20.47 16.49 -0.31
CA LYS A 130 -20.65 16.33 1.15
C LYS A 130 -19.70 17.22 1.95
N LEU A 131 -19.77 18.51 1.70
CA LEU A 131 -19.31 19.57 2.62
C LEU A 131 -20.41 20.61 2.73
N THR A 132 -21.54 20.24 3.31
CA THR A 132 -22.50 21.16 3.95
C THR A 132 -23.05 20.46 5.17
#